data_dfa396e9c94815dd6dd5d395a78e7425
#
_entry.id   dfa396e9c94815dd6dd5d395a78e7425
#
_cell.length_a   1.000
_cell.length_b   1.000
_cell.length_c   1.000
_cell.angle_alpha   90.00
_cell.angle_beta   90.00
_cell.angle_gamma   90.00
#
_symmetry.space_group_name_H-M   'P 1'
#
loop_
_entity.id
_entity.type
_entity.pdbx_description
1 polymer ?
#
loop_
_entity_poly.entity_id
_entity_poly.type
_entity_poly.pdbx_seq_one_letter_code
_entity_poly.pdbx_strand_id
1 'polypeptide(L)'
;IKPNEVSIIGVGAGNGAVAAMRAGQIDAISNLDPVITLLQRSGDLKIVSDTRIVAESDKVFGGPMPAGCLYAPQPFIDKNPATAQALTNAMVRANKWIQAAGPGDVIKTVPESYLLGDRAVYIDAFLAAKGALSPDGLIPDAGPETAFRALASIDPEIAKAKLDLKAVYTNDFARKANAKFPKG
;
A
#
# COMPACT_ATOMS: atom_id res chain seq x y z
N ILE A 1 21.39 0.89 13.57
CA ILE A 1 20.50 1.38 14.63
C ILE A 1 19.65 0.20 15.10
N LYS A 2 19.62 -0.07 16.39
CA LYS A 2 18.79 -1.13 16.98
C LYS A 2 17.44 -0.54 17.41
N PRO A 3 16.35 -1.34 17.47
CA PRO A 3 15.04 -0.84 17.86
C PRO A 3 14.98 -0.14 19.22
N ASN A 4 15.84 -0.53 20.16
CA ASN A 4 15.93 0.07 21.48
C ASN A 4 16.80 1.35 21.54
N GLU A 5 17.39 1.76 20.43
CA GLU A 5 18.17 3.00 20.31
C GLU A 5 17.31 4.15 19.75
N VAL A 6 16.06 3.89 19.39
CA VAL A 6 15.11 4.87 18.84
C VAL A 6 13.81 4.89 19.63
N SER A 7 13.18 6.05 19.70
CA SER A 7 11.82 6.21 20.20
C SER A 7 10.85 6.27 19.04
N ILE A 8 9.84 5.40 19.04
CA ILE A 8 8.82 5.34 17.99
C ILE A 8 7.53 5.94 18.52
N ILE A 9 7.04 7.00 17.88
CA ILE A 9 5.79 7.67 18.23
C ILE A 9 4.83 7.69 17.04
N GLY A 10 3.53 7.58 17.31
CA GLY A 10 2.49 7.67 16.30
C GLY A 10 2.15 9.12 15.98
N VAL A 11 2.36 9.54 14.74
CA VAL A 11 2.04 10.90 14.27
C VAL A 11 0.88 10.95 13.28
N GLY A 12 0.28 9.79 12.97
CA GLY A 12 -0.80 9.67 11.97
C GLY A 12 -0.32 9.82 10.53
N ALA A 13 -1.27 9.91 9.60
CA ALA A 13 -1.01 9.97 8.15
C ALA A 13 -1.58 11.25 7.50
N GLY A 14 -1.55 12.37 8.19
CA GLY A 14 -2.10 13.63 7.70
C GLY A 14 -1.31 14.85 8.18
N ASN A 15 -1.99 15.97 8.32
CA ASN A 15 -1.35 17.25 8.69
C ASN A 15 -0.58 17.22 10.01
N GLY A 16 -0.97 16.34 10.96
CA GLY A 16 -0.25 16.14 12.21
C GLY A 16 1.17 15.62 11.98
N ALA A 17 1.35 14.67 11.07
CA ALA A 17 2.65 14.15 10.70
C ALA A 17 3.54 15.21 10.05
N VAL A 18 2.97 16.04 9.18
CA VAL A 18 3.66 17.16 8.54
C VAL A 18 4.11 18.19 9.60
N ALA A 19 3.22 18.54 10.52
CA ALA A 19 3.53 19.48 11.60
C ALA A 19 4.63 18.96 12.53
N ALA A 20 4.58 17.69 12.93
CA ALA A 20 5.58 17.09 13.80
C ALA A 20 6.98 17.11 13.17
N MET A 21 7.08 16.79 11.87
CA MET A 21 8.34 16.81 11.13
C MET A 21 8.90 18.24 11.04
N ARG A 22 8.06 19.21 10.64
CA ARG A 22 8.46 20.62 10.52
C ARG A 22 8.85 21.28 11.84
N ALA A 23 8.22 20.87 12.92
CA ALA A 23 8.52 21.35 14.26
C ALA A 23 9.75 20.68 14.89
N GLY A 24 10.41 19.74 14.20
CA GLY A 24 11.55 19.00 14.74
C GLY A 24 11.18 18.10 15.93
N GLN A 25 9.92 17.68 16.04
CA GLN A 25 9.48 16.76 17.09
C GLN A 25 9.85 15.30 16.80
N ILE A 26 10.21 15.03 15.56
CA ILE A 26 10.70 13.74 15.06
C ILE A 26 11.88 13.96 14.13
N ASP A 27 12.86 13.07 14.18
CA ASP A 27 14.08 13.12 13.36
C ASP A 27 13.92 12.37 12.03
N ALA A 28 13.01 11.38 11.99
CA ALA A 28 12.69 10.57 10.82
C ALA A 28 11.22 10.21 10.81
N ILE A 29 10.68 9.90 9.64
CA ILE A 29 9.28 9.51 9.48
C ILE A 29 9.17 8.34 8.50
N SER A 30 8.35 7.36 8.85
CA SER A 30 7.78 6.37 7.92
C SER A 30 6.31 6.72 7.75
N ASN A 31 5.91 7.05 6.53
CA ASN A 31 4.54 7.50 6.28
C ASN A 31 4.11 7.16 4.84
N LEU A 32 2.87 7.50 4.52
CA LEU A 32 2.24 7.32 3.22
C LEU A 32 2.15 8.66 2.48
N ASP A 33 1.89 8.60 1.18
CA ASP A 33 1.48 9.76 0.42
C ASP A 33 0.05 10.20 0.80
N PRO A 34 -0.26 11.49 0.70
CA PRO A 34 0.56 12.58 0.16
C PRO A 34 1.53 13.25 1.15
N VAL A 35 1.63 12.80 2.41
CA VAL A 35 2.52 13.39 3.44
C VAL A 35 3.98 13.42 2.97
N ILE A 36 4.47 12.30 2.44
CA ILE A 36 5.87 12.20 1.98
C ILE A 36 6.14 13.13 0.80
N THR A 37 5.26 13.13 -0.21
CA THR A 37 5.40 14.04 -1.36
C THR A 37 5.34 15.50 -0.94
N LEU A 38 4.46 15.88 -0.01
CA LEU A 38 4.39 17.25 0.49
C LEU A 38 5.68 17.68 1.17
N LEU A 39 6.19 16.89 2.12
CA LEU A 39 7.43 17.18 2.85
C LEU A 39 8.66 17.16 1.92
N GLN A 40 8.67 16.30 0.92
CA GLN A 40 9.75 16.24 -0.07
C GLN A 40 9.76 17.49 -0.95
N ARG A 41 8.59 17.94 -1.43
CA ARG A 41 8.47 19.16 -2.26
C ARG A 41 8.89 20.43 -1.51
N SER A 42 8.58 20.53 -0.24
CA SER A 42 8.96 21.67 0.60
C SER A 42 10.42 21.60 1.09
N GLY A 43 11.14 20.51 0.81
CA GLY A 43 12.52 20.35 1.27
C GLY A 43 12.66 19.99 2.76
N ASP A 44 11.57 19.63 3.42
CA ASP A 44 11.51 19.35 4.86
C ASP A 44 12.08 17.96 5.20
N LEU A 45 12.28 17.09 4.19
CA LEU A 45 12.88 15.77 4.37
C LEU A 45 13.73 15.33 3.17
N LYS A 46 14.61 14.36 3.43
CA LYS A 46 15.33 13.58 2.43
C LYS A 46 14.87 12.13 2.50
N ILE A 47 14.48 11.56 1.37
CA ILE A 47 14.12 10.15 1.30
C ILE A 47 15.36 9.27 1.47
N VAL A 48 15.30 8.36 2.43
CA VAL A 48 16.37 7.37 2.70
C VAL A 48 16.07 6.07 1.95
N SER A 49 14.80 5.66 1.94
CA SER A 49 14.31 4.50 1.19
C SER A 49 12.91 4.78 0.68
N ASP A 50 12.67 4.58 -0.61
CA ASP A 50 11.39 4.86 -1.26
C ASP A 50 10.66 3.56 -1.62
N THR A 51 9.82 3.07 -0.71
CA THR A 51 9.04 1.85 -0.93
C THR A 51 7.86 2.02 -1.91
N ARG A 52 7.67 3.22 -2.49
CA ARG A 52 6.78 3.44 -3.65
C ARG A 52 7.41 2.90 -4.94
N ILE A 53 8.70 2.61 -4.92
CA ILE A 53 9.45 1.99 -6.02
C ILE A 53 9.59 0.50 -5.70
N VAL A 54 9.01 -0.38 -6.53
CA VAL A 54 8.98 -1.83 -6.31
C VAL A 54 10.39 -2.39 -6.03
N ALA A 55 11.38 -2.04 -6.84
CA ALA A 55 12.75 -2.51 -6.65
C ALA A 55 13.38 -2.08 -5.31
N GLU A 56 13.03 -0.90 -4.80
CA GLU A 56 13.50 -0.45 -3.48
C GLU A 56 12.73 -1.16 -2.35
N SER A 57 11.43 -1.36 -2.53
CA SER A 57 10.61 -2.18 -1.62
C SER A 57 11.16 -3.60 -1.51
N ASP A 58 11.49 -4.23 -2.64
CA ASP A 58 12.08 -5.57 -2.68
C ASP A 58 13.43 -5.63 -1.94
N LYS A 59 14.25 -4.60 -2.01
CA LYS A 59 15.51 -4.52 -1.25
C LYS A 59 15.26 -4.44 0.26
N VAL A 60 14.26 -3.65 0.68
CA VAL A 60 13.93 -3.47 2.11
C VAL A 60 13.39 -4.76 2.70
N PHE A 61 12.47 -5.42 2.01
CA PHE A 61 11.77 -6.60 2.54
C PHE A 61 12.37 -7.94 2.07
N GLY A 62 13.32 -7.91 1.15
CA GLY A 62 13.96 -9.11 0.59
C GLY A 62 13.05 -9.88 -0.38
N GLY A 63 12.12 -9.18 -1.04
CA GLY A 63 11.19 -9.70 -2.03
C GLY A 63 9.88 -8.93 -2.10
N PRO A 64 8.94 -9.34 -2.96
CA PRO A 64 7.68 -8.64 -3.13
C PRO A 64 6.89 -8.59 -1.82
N MET A 65 6.50 -7.37 -1.41
CA MET A 65 5.78 -7.11 -0.16
C MET A 65 4.37 -6.57 -0.47
N PRO A 66 3.36 -7.44 -0.65
CA PRO A 66 1.99 -7.00 -0.83
C PRO A 66 1.47 -6.43 0.49
N ALA A 67 1.14 -5.13 0.51
CA ALA A 67 0.68 -4.45 1.72
C ALA A 67 -0.82 -4.15 1.68
N GLY A 68 -1.29 -3.41 0.66
CA GLY A 68 -2.70 -3.09 0.51
C GLY A 68 -3.47 -4.26 -0.13
N CYS A 69 -4.38 -4.88 0.61
CA CYS A 69 -5.16 -6.01 0.11
C CYS A 69 -6.64 -5.95 0.55
N LEU A 70 -7.52 -6.58 -0.23
CA LEU A 70 -8.89 -6.87 0.18
C LEU A 70 -8.87 -8.15 1.01
N TYR A 71 -9.38 -8.10 2.23
CA TYR A 71 -9.45 -9.28 3.11
C TYR A 71 -10.82 -9.38 3.78
N ALA A 72 -11.19 -10.60 4.14
CA ALA A 72 -12.40 -10.91 4.91
C ALA A 72 -12.20 -12.21 5.70
N PRO A 73 -12.96 -12.42 6.79
CA PRO A 73 -12.97 -13.71 7.49
C PRO A 73 -13.45 -14.83 6.56
N GLN A 74 -12.84 -16.02 6.67
CA GLN A 74 -13.21 -17.18 5.84
C GLN A 74 -14.71 -17.48 5.86
N PRO A 75 -15.42 -17.48 7.02
CA PRO A 75 -16.86 -17.72 7.04
C PRO A 75 -17.69 -16.70 6.26
N PHE A 76 -17.19 -15.45 6.11
CA PHE A 76 -17.86 -14.46 5.27
C PHE A 76 -17.71 -14.83 3.78
N ILE A 77 -16.51 -15.23 3.35
CA ILE A 77 -16.23 -15.61 1.96
C ILE A 77 -17.07 -16.83 1.58
N ASP A 78 -17.14 -17.84 2.47
CA ASP A 78 -17.89 -19.07 2.25
C ASP A 78 -19.40 -18.84 2.12
N LYS A 79 -19.93 -17.94 2.94
CA LYS A 79 -21.37 -17.59 2.91
C LYS A 79 -21.75 -16.61 1.81
N ASN A 80 -20.80 -15.79 1.35
CA ASN A 80 -21.04 -14.69 0.43
C ASN A 80 -20.06 -14.66 -0.75
N PRO A 81 -19.84 -15.76 -1.46
CA PRO A 81 -18.83 -15.83 -2.53
C PRO A 81 -19.13 -14.84 -3.67
N ALA A 82 -20.40 -14.58 -3.96
CA ALA A 82 -20.80 -13.61 -4.97
C ALA A 82 -20.41 -12.17 -4.57
N THR A 83 -20.55 -11.83 -3.28
CA THR A 83 -20.13 -10.51 -2.76
C THR A 83 -18.60 -10.37 -2.79
N ALA A 84 -17.88 -11.40 -2.36
CA ALA A 84 -16.42 -11.42 -2.43
C ALA A 84 -15.92 -11.22 -3.88
N GLN A 85 -16.55 -11.90 -4.84
CA GLN A 85 -16.25 -11.73 -6.25
C GLN A 85 -16.59 -10.33 -6.76
N ALA A 86 -17.71 -9.75 -6.36
CA ALA A 86 -18.13 -8.41 -6.78
C ALA A 86 -17.14 -7.34 -6.26
N LEU A 87 -16.71 -7.45 -5.01
CA LEU A 87 -15.71 -6.56 -4.41
C LEU A 87 -14.37 -6.69 -5.15
N THR A 88 -13.91 -7.92 -5.39
CA THR A 88 -12.67 -8.16 -6.14
C THR A 88 -12.76 -7.64 -7.58
N ASN A 89 -13.91 -7.80 -8.24
CA ASN A 89 -14.13 -7.23 -9.58
C ASN A 89 -13.97 -5.71 -9.58
N ALA A 90 -14.50 -5.02 -8.56
CA ALA A 90 -14.37 -3.57 -8.43
C ALA A 90 -12.89 -3.16 -8.24
N MET A 91 -12.15 -3.88 -7.37
CA MET A 91 -10.73 -3.62 -7.12
C MET A 91 -9.88 -3.85 -8.38
N VAL A 92 -10.06 -4.96 -9.07
CA VAL A 92 -9.30 -5.27 -10.30
C VAL A 92 -9.58 -4.24 -11.39
N ARG A 93 -10.85 -3.82 -11.56
CA ARG A 93 -11.21 -2.76 -12.51
C ARG A 93 -10.59 -1.42 -12.14
N ALA A 94 -10.61 -1.06 -10.85
CA ALA A 94 -9.97 0.16 -10.36
C ALA A 94 -8.46 0.14 -10.61
N ASN A 95 -7.79 -0.98 -10.33
CA ASN A 95 -6.36 -1.13 -10.59
C ASN A 95 -6.03 -0.95 -12.08
N LYS A 96 -6.79 -1.57 -12.97
CA LYS A 96 -6.60 -1.41 -14.42
C LYS A 96 -6.86 0.03 -14.87
N TRP A 97 -7.91 0.67 -14.35
CA TRP A 97 -8.17 2.08 -14.61
C TRP A 97 -7.01 2.96 -14.14
N ILE A 98 -6.48 2.73 -12.94
CA ILE A 98 -5.32 3.47 -12.41
C ILE A 98 -4.11 3.35 -13.34
N GLN A 99 -3.84 2.17 -13.90
CA GLN A 99 -2.71 1.99 -14.83
C GLN A 99 -2.87 2.83 -16.10
N ALA A 100 -4.08 3.04 -16.57
CA ALA A 100 -4.38 3.84 -17.78
C ALA A 100 -4.58 5.34 -17.48
N ALA A 101 -5.02 5.68 -16.26
CA ALA A 101 -5.42 7.03 -15.89
C ALA A 101 -4.25 8.02 -15.93
N GLY A 102 -4.52 9.18 -16.50
CA GLY A 102 -3.65 10.36 -16.43
C GLY A 102 -4.07 11.33 -15.33
N PRO A 103 -3.28 12.40 -15.08
CA PRO A 103 -3.56 13.40 -14.04
C PRO A 103 -4.97 14.00 -14.13
N GLY A 104 -5.44 14.28 -15.34
CA GLY A 104 -6.78 14.85 -15.58
C GLY A 104 -7.92 13.90 -15.21
N ASP A 105 -7.73 12.60 -15.40
CA ASP A 105 -8.72 11.58 -15.03
C ASP A 105 -8.82 11.44 -13.51
N VAL A 106 -7.66 11.45 -12.84
CA VAL A 106 -7.57 11.37 -11.38
C VAL A 106 -8.29 12.55 -10.73
N ILE A 107 -7.99 13.78 -11.15
CA ILE A 107 -8.62 14.99 -10.61
C ILE A 107 -10.15 15.01 -10.78
N LYS A 108 -10.66 14.48 -11.90
CA LYS A 108 -12.11 14.40 -12.16
C LYS A 108 -12.81 13.32 -11.32
N THR A 109 -12.08 12.27 -10.94
CA THR A 109 -12.65 11.06 -10.30
C THR A 109 -12.52 11.07 -8.79
N VAL A 110 -11.40 11.61 -8.27
CA VAL A 110 -11.12 11.61 -6.84
C VAL A 110 -11.93 12.68 -6.13
N PRO A 111 -12.66 12.35 -5.04
CA PRO A 111 -13.39 13.33 -4.26
C PRO A 111 -12.47 14.43 -3.69
N GLU A 112 -12.94 15.68 -3.66
CA GLU A 112 -12.17 16.84 -3.22
C GLU A 112 -11.56 16.67 -1.81
N SER A 113 -12.26 15.94 -0.92
CA SER A 113 -11.79 15.64 0.44
C SER A 113 -10.47 14.85 0.50
N TYR A 114 -10.13 14.13 -0.56
CA TYR A 114 -8.88 13.38 -0.66
C TYR A 114 -7.70 14.19 -1.22
N LEU A 115 -7.99 15.32 -1.87
CA LEU A 115 -6.98 16.15 -2.50
C LEU A 115 -6.18 17.01 -1.50
N LEU A 116 -6.57 17.02 -0.22
CA LEU A 116 -5.94 17.77 0.89
C LEU A 116 -5.72 19.26 0.59
N GLY A 117 -6.54 19.86 -0.28
CA GLY A 117 -6.45 21.26 -0.69
C GLY A 117 -5.34 21.58 -1.69
N ASP A 118 -4.48 20.62 -2.05
CA ASP A 118 -3.42 20.80 -3.05
C ASP A 118 -3.46 19.68 -4.11
N ARG A 119 -4.12 19.98 -5.22
CA ARG A 119 -4.26 19.04 -6.35
C ARG A 119 -2.93 18.68 -6.99
N ALA A 120 -1.96 19.59 -7.00
CA ALA A 120 -0.66 19.32 -7.60
C ALA A 120 0.14 18.34 -6.75
N VAL A 121 0.15 18.50 -5.42
CA VAL A 121 0.75 17.52 -4.49
C VAL A 121 0.11 16.14 -4.65
N TYR A 122 -1.23 16.09 -4.74
CA TYR A 122 -1.94 14.82 -4.90
C TYR A 122 -1.55 14.11 -6.20
N ILE A 123 -1.46 14.84 -7.31
CA ILE A 123 -1.04 14.27 -8.60
C ILE A 123 0.40 13.78 -8.55
N ASP A 124 1.32 14.52 -7.97
CA ASP A 124 2.70 14.09 -7.84
C ASP A 124 2.81 12.82 -6.97
N ALA A 125 2.06 12.77 -5.86
CA ALA A 125 1.95 11.59 -5.00
C ALA A 125 1.38 10.37 -5.76
N PHE A 126 0.32 10.57 -6.52
CA PHE A 126 -0.27 9.53 -7.37
C PHE A 126 0.75 8.99 -8.39
N LEU A 127 1.45 9.87 -9.09
CA LEU A 127 2.44 9.47 -10.09
C LEU A 127 3.63 8.73 -9.45
N ALA A 128 4.06 9.15 -8.26
CA ALA A 128 5.12 8.48 -7.53
C ALA A 128 4.75 7.07 -7.07
N ALA A 129 3.49 6.87 -6.63
CA ALA A 129 3.01 5.60 -6.08
C ALA A 129 2.40 4.66 -7.14
N LYS A 130 2.02 5.17 -8.32
CA LYS A 130 1.30 4.42 -9.36
C LYS A 130 1.99 3.10 -9.73
N GLY A 131 3.32 3.11 -9.85
CA GLY A 131 4.11 1.94 -10.22
C GLY A 131 4.11 0.81 -9.18
N ALA A 132 3.79 1.10 -7.93
CA ALA A 132 3.69 0.11 -6.85
C ALA A 132 2.29 -0.51 -6.74
N LEU A 133 1.29 0.04 -7.44
CA LEU A 133 -0.06 -0.51 -7.43
C LEU A 133 -0.15 -1.70 -8.39
N SER A 134 -0.73 -2.81 -7.90
CA SER A 134 -0.91 -4.01 -8.70
C SER A 134 -1.72 -3.71 -9.98
N PRO A 135 -1.25 -4.10 -11.16
CA PRO A 135 -1.98 -3.85 -12.41
C PRO A 135 -3.22 -4.75 -12.57
N ASP A 136 -3.27 -5.87 -11.87
CA ASP A 136 -4.26 -6.92 -12.06
C ASP A 136 -4.86 -7.46 -10.75
N GLY A 137 -4.42 -6.95 -9.60
CA GLY A 137 -4.90 -7.36 -8.29
C GLY A 137 -4.43 -8.73 -7.81
N LEU A 138 -3.47 -9.35 -8.50
CA LEU A 138 -2.88 -10.60 -8.05
C LEU A 138 -1.87 -10.36 -6.93
N ILE A 139 -1.89 -11.21 -5.93
CA ILE A 139 -0.85 -11.28 -4.91
C ILE A 139 0.32 -12.09 -5.50
N PRO A 140 1.55 -11.57 -5.52
CA PRO A 140 2.72 -12.30 -5.98
C PRO A 140 2.94 -13.58 -5.15
N ASP A 141 3.32 -14.68 -5.78
CA ASP A 141 3.45 -15.99 -5.11
C ASP A 141 4.44 -15.96 -3.93
N ALA A 142 5.52 -15.20 -4.04
CA ALA A 142 6.48 -15.01 -2.93
C ALA A 142 6.04 -13.96 -1.90
N GLY A 143 4.94 -13.24 -2.14
CA GLY A 143 4.47 -12.15 -1.28
C GLY A 143 4.15 -12.58 0.15
N PRO A 144 3.34 -13.62 0.37
CA PRO A 144 3.01 -14.09 1.72
C PRO A 144 4.23 -14.51 2.54
N GLU A 145 5.22 -15.14 1.90
CA GLU A 145 6.46 -15.51 2.58
C GLU A 145 7.31 -14.28 2.95
N THR A 146 7.40 -13.30 2.07
CA THR A 146 8.08 -12.03 2.36
C THR A 146 7.40 -11.30 3.51
N ALA A 147 6.07 -11.20 3.51
CA ALA A 147 5.30 -10.58 4.58
C ALA A 147 5.48 -11.31 5.92
N PHE A 148 5.39 -12.65 5.90
CA PHE A 148 5.62 -13.45 7.11
C PHE A 148 7.02 -13.23 7.68
N ARG A 149 8.05 -13.30 6.85
CA ARG A 149 9.45 -13.11 7.25
C ARG A 149 9.68 -11.70 7.81
N ALA A 150 9.13 -10.67 7.19
CA ALA A 150 9.22 -9.30 7.66
C ALA A 150 8.57 -9.13 9.04
N LEU A 151 7.35 -9.64 9.23
CA LEU A 151 6.64 -9.57 10.50
C LEU A 151 7.31 -10.42 11.58
N ALA A 152 7.76 -11.63 11.26
CA ALA A 152 8.46 -12.52 12.18
C ALA A 152 9.80 -11.94 12.68
N SER A 153 10.40 -11.01 11.93
CA SER A 153 11.64 -10.35 12.34
C SER A 153 11.46 -9.37 13.51
N ILE A 154 10.23 -8.91 13.74
CA ILE A 154 9.90 -7.90 14.77
C ILE A 154 8.92 -8.41 15.82
N ASP A 155 8.15 -9.46 15.54
CA ASP A 155 7.16 -10.04 16.43
C ASP A 155 7.47 -11.50 16.75
N PRO A 156 7.90 -11.82 17.99
CA PRO A 156 8.22 -13.19 18.42
C PRO A 156 7.04 -14.16 18.35
N GLU A 157 5.79 -13.69 18.48
CA GLU A 157 4.62 -14.56 18.40
C GLU A 157 4.35 -14.98 16.94
N ILE A 158 4.55 -14.05 15.99
CA ILE A 158 4.50 -14.38 14.58
C ILE A 158 5.65 -15.33 14.21
N ALA A 159 6.85 -15.10 14.73
CA ALA A 159 8.00 -15.97 14.46
C ALA A 159 7.78 -17.44 14.91
N LYS A 160 6.98 -17.65 15.97
CA LYS A 160 6.62 -18.99 16.48
C LYS A 160 5.40 -19.58 15.76
N ALA A 161 4.63 -18.77 15.04
CA ALA A 161 3.38 -19.22 14.43
C ALA A 161 3.64 -20.22 13.30
N LYS A 162 2.94 -21.35 13.34
CA LYS A 162 2.94 -22.35 12.27
C LYS A 162 1.81 -22.02 11.30
N LEU A 163 2.07 -21.12 10.35
CA LEU A 163 1.09 -20.69 9.36
C LEU A 163 1.24 -21.50 8.07
N ASP A 164 0.12 -21.96 7.53
CA ASP A 164 0.07 -22.39 6.13
C ASP A 164 -0.07 -21.18 5.24
N LEU A 165 1.03 -20.69 4.70
CA LEU A 165 1.06 -19.50 3.87
C LEU A 165 0.28 -19.63 2.56
N LYS A 166 -0.03 -20.86 2.13
CA LYS A 166 -0.90 -21.11 0.98
C LYS A 166 -2.38 -20.93 1.30
N ALA A 167 -2.74 -21.07 2.58
CA ALA A 167 -4.12 -20.92 3.04
C ALA A 167 -4.48 -19.47 3.45
N VAL A 168 -3.49 -18.57 3.58
CA VAL A 168 -3.76 -17.19 4.03
C VAL A 168 -4.25 -16.26 2.91
N TYR A 169 -4.18 -16.69 1.64
CA TYR A 169 -4.64 -15.88 0.52
C TYR A 169 -5.19 -16.75 -0.62
N THR A 170 -5.91 -16.12 -1.54
CA THR A 170 -6.30 -16.72 -2.82
C THR A 170 -6.28 -15.69 -3.93
N ASN A 171 -5.80 -16.10 -5.09
CA ASN A 171 -5.86 -15.32 -6.32
C ASN A 171 -7.07 -15.68 -7.21
N ASP A 172 -7.92 -16.60 -6.80
CA ASP A 172 -8.99 -17.14 -7.68
C ASP A 172 -10.02 -16.08 -8.05
N PHE A 173 -10.41 -15.22 -7.10
CA PHE A 173 -11.34 -14.13 -7.37
C PHE A 173 -10.73 -13.09 -8.32
N ALA A 174 -9.45 -12.77 -8.15
CA ALA A 174 -8.73 -11.84 -9.04
C ALA A 174 -8.54 -12.43 -10.44
N ARG A 175 -8.20 -13.71 -10.58
CA ARG A 175 -8.12 -14.40 -11.87
C ARG A 175 -9.45 -14.38 -12.61
N LYS A 176 -10.57 -14.67 -11.92
CA LYS A 176 -11.93 -14.60 -12.49
C LYS A 176 -12.29 -13.15 -12.91
N ALA A 177 -11.92 -12.17 -12.08
CA ALA A 177 -12.12 -10.75 -12.42
C ALA A 177 -11.34 -10.35 -13.67
N ASN A 178 -10.06 -10.77 -13.78
CA ASN A 178 -9.23 -10.50 -14.94
C ASN A 178 -9.78 -11.14 -16.23
N ALA A 179 -10.28 -12.36 -16.14
CA ALA A 179 -10.92 -13.02 -17.27
C ALA A 179 -12.20 -12.31 -17.72
N LYS A 180 -12.98 -11.79 -16.77
CA LYS A 180 -14.23 -11.06 -17.04
C LYS A 180 -14.00 -9.65 -17.58
N PHE A 181 -12.94 -8.99 -17.12
CA PHE A 181 -12.61 -7.59 -17.44
C PHE A 181 -11.17 -7.52 -17.99
N PRO A 182 -10.90 -7.99 -19.20
CA PRO A 182 -9.56 -8.00 -19.78
C PRO A 182 -8.99 -6.60 -20.01
N LYS A 183 -9.88 -5.63 -20.31
CA LYS A 183 -9.59 -4.18 -20.35
C LYS A 183 -10.31 -3.53 -19.18
N GLY A 184 -9.65 -2.66 -18.44
CA GLY A 184 -10.23 -1.96 -17.29
C GLY A 184 -11.37 -1.03 -17.64
#